data_1b8b7b047c7e21078ac4de55bf0b633a
#
_entry.id   1b8b7b047c7e21078ac4de55bf0b633a
#
_cell.length_a   1.000
_cell.length_b   1.000
_cell.length_c   1.000
_cell.angle_alpha   90.00
_cell.angle_beta   90.00
_cell.angle_gamma   90.00
#
_symmetry.space_group_name_H-M   'P 1'
#
loop_
_entity.id
_entity.type
_entity.pdbx_description
1 polymer ?
#
loop_
_entity_poly.entity_id
_entity_poly.type
_entity_poly.pdbx_seq_one_letter_code
_entity_poly.pdbx_strand_id
1 'polypeptide(L)'
;MRAGWREGYQVVFLDICMEGTNGIETAQRLRAADPDLLIVFVTSSPEYVWDAFPVHPFDYLLKPYKEEKFEQLAGELRRVLCRQQPELEVRIARQIVRLPLTKIYYATAQNHYVRVVTDDGECRATANFAQVQEQLQTQPEFLVCNRGVIINMSKVLRFEGDCIEMLDGTHLPVRQKDKNSLLAQFTQYQFRGMQREF
;
A
#
# COMPACT_ATOMS: atom_id res chain seq x y z
N MET A 1 -14.49 -15.27 -21.89
CA MET A 1 -13.30 -14.41 -21.75
C MET A 1 -13.11 -14.11 -20.26
N ARG A 2 -12.04 -14.59 -19.65
CA ARG A 2 -11.68 -14.15 -18.29
C ARG A 2 -11.08 -12.76 -18.45
N ALA A 3 -11.83 -11.73 -18.05
CA ALA A 3 -11.27 -10.40 -17.88
C ALA A 3 -10.25 -10.51 -16.74
N GLY A 4 -8.97 -10.43 -17.08
CA GLY A 4 -7.89 -10.38 -16.11
C GLY A 4 -7.90 -9.02 -15.45
N TRP A 5 -8.72 -8.86 -14.42
CA TRP A 5 -8.64 -7.72 -13.53
C TRP A 5 -7.32 -7.82 -12.79
N ARG A 6 -6.47 -6.83 -12.98
CA ARG A 6 -5.16 -6.78 -12.32
C ARG A 6 -5.40 -6.48 -10.85
N GLU A 7 -4.92 -7.38 -9.99
CA GLU A 7 -4.86 -7.15 -8.54
C GLU A 7 -4.05 -5.87 -8.27
N GLY A 8 -4.62 -4.95 -7.49
CA GLY A 8 -3.87 -3.78 -6.98
C GLY A 8 -4.55 -2.42 -7.07
N TYR A 9 -5.69 -2.29 -7.75
CA TYR A 9 -6.46 -1.03 -7.71
C TYR A 9 -7.34 -1.01 -6.48
N GLN A 10 -7.27 0.09 -5.71
CA GLN A 10 -8.10 0.30 -4.52
C GLN A 10 -9.32 1.17 -4.82
N VAL A 11 -9.29 1.91 -5.92
CA VAL A 11 -10.37 2.81 -6.36
C VAL A 11 -10.60 2.62 -7.84
N VAL A 12 -11.86 2.65 -8.26
CA VAL A 12 -12.26 2.70 -9.66
C VAL A 12 -13.28 3.81 -9.87
N PHE A 13 -13.09 4.58 -10.94
CA PHE A 13 -14.05 5.55 -11.43
C PHE A 13 -14.75 4.96 -12.66
N LEU A 14 -16.08 4.87 -12.62
CA LEU A 14 -16.89 4.26 -13.68
C LEU A 14 -17.93 5.26 -14.19
N ASP A 15 -17.98 5.45 -15.50
CA ASP A 15 -19.15 6.06 -16.13
C ASP A 15 -20.27 5.02 -16.22
N ILE A 16 -21.50 5.41 -15.88
CA ILE A 16 -22.66 4.54 -15.98
C ILE A 16 -23.07 4.39 -17.46
N CYS A 17 -23.07 5.50 -18.21
CA CYS A 17 -23.49 5.55 -19.61
C CYS A 17 -22.28 5.40 -20.53
N MET A 18 -21.85 4.18 -20.81
CA MET A 18 -20.81 3.90 -21.81
C MET A 18 -21.40 3.18 -23.02
N GLU A 19 -20.90 3.47 -24.22
CA GLU A 19 -21.32 2.77 -25.44
C GLU A 19 -21.02 1.27 -25.34
N GLY A 20 -22.06 0.45 -25.43
CA GLY A 20 -21.94 -1.02 -25.47
C GLY A 20 -21.74 -1.73 -24.13
N THR A 21 -21.54 -1.01 -23.02
CA THR A 21 -21.38 -1.63 -21.69
C THR A 21 -22.05 -0.77 -20.62
N ASN A 22 -22.87 -1.40 -19.78
CA ASN A 22 -23.47 -0.72 -18.63
C ASN A 22 -22.44 -0.65 -17.48
N GLY A 23 -22.14 0.56 -17.01
CA GLY A 23 -21.22 0.79 -15.89
C GLY A 23 -21.67 0.10 -14.60
N ILE A 24 -22.99 -0.07 -14.38
CA ILE A 24 -23.54 -0.77 -13.21
C ILE A 24 -23.24 -2.26 -13.28
N GLU A 25 -23.39 -2.92 -14.45
CA GLU A 25 -23.01 -4.32 -14.61
C GLU A 25 -21.51 -4.53 -14.40
N THR A 26 -20.70 -3.60 -14.88
CA THR A 26 -19.24 -3.62 -14.65
C THR A 26 -18.92 -3.50 -13.17
N ALA A 27 -19.57 -2.58 -12.46
CA ALA A 27 -19.43 -2.41 -11.03
C ALA A 27 -19.85 -3.65 -10.22
N GLN A 28 -20.95 -4.34 -10.62
CA GLN A 28 -21.37 -5.60 -10.00
C GLN A 28 -20.31 -6.69 -10.14
N ARG A 29 -19.71 -6.82 -11.32
CA ARG A 29 -18.61 -7.79 -11.57
C ARG A 29 -17.38 -7.47 -10.75
N LEU A 30 -17.02 -6.18 -10.65
CA LEU A 30 -15.90 -5.72 -9.82
C LEU A 30 -16.16 -5.99 -8.34
N ARG A 31 -17.35 -5.66 -7.85
CA ARG A 31 -17.73 -5.89 -6.45
C ARG A 31 -17.73 -7.37 -6.08
N ALA A 32 -18.14 -8.25 -7.01
CA ALA A 32 -18.09 -9.70 -6.82
C ALA A 32 -16.65 -10.24 -6.77
N ALA A 33 -15.72 -9.59 -7.46
CA ALA A 33 -14.30 -9.96 -7.47
C ALA A 33 -13.52 -9.37 -6.28
N ASP A 34 -13.87 -8.15 -5.85
CA ASP A 34 -13.23 -7.43 -4.76
C ASP A 34 -14.29 -6.69 -3.92
N PRO A 35 -14.65 -7.22 -2.74
CA PRO A 35 -15.60 -6.60 -1.84
C PRO A 35 -15.16 -5.26 -1.26
N ASP A 36 -13.86 -4.99 -1.18
CA ASP A 36 -13.28 -3.80 -0.55
C ASP A 36 -12.96 -2.67 -1.55
N LEU A 37 -13.11 -2.93 -2.84
CA LEU A 37 -12.84 -1.95 -3.90
C LEU A 37 -13.74 -0.72 -3.74
N LEU A 38 -13.14 0.47 -3.71
CA LEU A 38 -13.88 1.74 -3.67
C LEU A 38 -14.36 2.08 -5.08
N ILE A 39 -15.69 2.06 -5.30
CA ILE A 39 -16.32 2.33 -6.59
C ILE A 39 -16.92 3.73 -6.56
N VAL A 40 -16.51 4.60 -7.46
CA VAL A 40 -17.06 5.93 -7.66
C VAL A 40 -17.69 6.00 -9.04
N PHE A 41 -18.98 6.37 -9.11
CA PHE A 41 -19.62 6.61 -10.38
C PHE A 41 -19.41 8.05 -10.82
N VAL A 42 -19.06 8.24 -12.10
CA VAL A 42 -18.89 9.56 -12.73
C VAL A 42 -19.84 9.61 -13.93
N THR A 43 -21.00 10.18 -13.77
CA THR A 43 -22.08 10.11 -14.77
C THR A 43 -22.77 11.45 -15.00
N SER A 44 -23.37 11.62 -16.20
CA SER A 44 -24.26 12.73 -16.52
C SER A 44 -25.73 12.45 -16.18
N SER A 45 -26.07 11.22 -15.79
CA SER A 45 -27.45 10.73 -15.63
C SER A 45 -27.74 10.40 -14.16
N PRO A 46 -28.42 11.30 -13.42
CA PRO A 46 -28.72 11.08 -11.99
C PRO A 46 -29.77 10.01 -11.75
N GLU A 47 -30.58 9.64 -12.76
CA GLU A 47 -31.64 8.65 -12.65
C GLU A 47 -31.15 7.25 -12.29
N TYR A 48 -29.91 6.91 -12.61
CA TYR A 48 -29.32 5.58 -12.35
C TYR A 48 -28.77 5.41 -10.92
N VAL A 49 -28.86 6.43 -10.06
CA VAL A 49 -28.36 6.36 -8.68
C VAL A 49 -29.01 5.21 -7.90
N TRP A 50 -30.32 5.00 -8.12
CA TRP A 50 -31.06 3.92 -7.45
C TRP A 50 -30.68 2.53 -7.94
N ASP A 51 -30.44 2.37 -9.24
CA ASP A 51 -30.04 1.09 -9.86
C ASP A 51 -28.63 0.68 -9.45
N ALA A 52 -27.80 1.65 -9.12
CA ALA A 52 -26.43 1.41 -8.65
C ALA A 52 -26.32 1.16 -7.14
N PHE A 53 -27.38 1.38 -6.36
CA PHE A 53 -27.37 1.19 -4.90
C PHE A 53 -26.93 -0.22 -4.45
N PRO A 54 -27.32 -1.34 -5.12
CA PRO A 54 -26.90 -2.69 -4.73
C PRO A 54 -25.38 -2.95 -4.83
N VAL A 55 -24.66 -2.10 -5.56
CA VAL A 55 -23.19 -2.20 -5.69
C VAL A 55 -22.46 -1.57 -4.51
N HIS A 56 -23.17 -0.84 -3.64
CA HIS A 56 -22.60 -0.07 -2.54
C HIS A 56 -21.44 0.84 -3.00
N PRO A 57 -21.71 1.82 -3.90
CA PRO A 57 -20.67 2.73 -4.35
C PRO A 57 -20.19 3.60 -3.22
N PHE A 58 -18.94 4.03 -3.29
CA PHE A 58 -18.34 4.96 -2.35
C PHE A 58 -18.95 6.36 -2.49
N ASP A 59 -19.09 6.84 -3.74
CA ASP A 59 -19.71 8.14 -4.03
C ASP A 59 -20.13 8.22 -5.52
N TYR A 60 -20.86 9.32 -5.81
CA TYR A 60 -21.30 9.72 -7.16
C TYR A 60 -20.78 11.10 -7.50
N LEU A 61 -20.20 11.26 -8.69
CA LEU A 61 -19.75 12.51 -9.25
C LEU A 61 -20.59 12.83 -10.51
N LEU A 62 -21.56 13.75 -10.38
CA LEU A 62 -22.41 14.13 -11.49
C LEU A 62 -21.71 15.15 -12.40
N LYS A 63 -21.64 14.85 -13.71
CA LYS A 63 -21.13 15.75 -14.75
C LYS A 63 -22.18 16.79 -15.13
N PRO A 64 -21.79 18.08 -15.35
CA PRO A 64 -20.48 18.65 -15.05
C PRO A 64 -20.27 18.89 -13.56
N TYR A 65 -19.12 18.53 -13.02
CA TYR A 65 -18.78 18.76 -11.63
C TYR A 65 -17.73 19.88 -11.48
N LYS A 66 -17.80 20.56 -10.34
CA LYS A 66 -16.80 21.57 -9.97
C LYS A 66 -15.56 20.92 -9.39
N GLU A 67 -14.42 21.57 -9.53
CA GLU A 67 -13.13 21.10 -8.99
C GLU A 67 -13.19 20.85 -7.48
N GLU A 68 -13.88 21.75 -6.74
CA GLU A 68 -14.01 21.62 -5.28
C GLU A 68 -14.71 20.31 -4.87
N LYS A 69 -15.70 19.84 -5.67
CA LYS A 69 -16.39 18.55 -5.40
C LYS A 69 -15.46 17.38 -5.62
N PHE A 70 -14.61 17.45 -6.66
CA PHE A 70 -13.60 16.40 -6.91
C PHE A 70 -12.53 16.38 -5.82
N GLU A 71 -12.04 17.55 -5.40
CA GLU A 71 -11.07 17.65 -4.30
C GLU A 71 -11.61 17.10 -2.98
N GLN A 72 -12.89 17.40 -2.66
CA GLN A 72 -13.56 16.83 -1.48
C GLN A 72 -13.58 15.30 -1.55
N LEU A 73 -14.04 14.74 -2.68
CA LEU A 73 -14.09 13.29 -2.91
C LEU A 73 -12.69 12.66 -2.81
N ALA A 74 -11.68 13.28 -3.43
CA ALA A 74 -10.30 12.81 -3.35
C ALA A 74 -9.77 12.82 -1.90
N GLY A 75 -10.16 13.83 -1.11
CA GLY A 75 -9.84 13.91 0.32
C GLY A 75 -10.49 12.79 1.13
N GLU A 76 -11.74 12.44 0.83
CA GLU A 76 -12.47 11.35 1.49
C GLU A 76 -11.90 9.97 1.13
N LEU A 77 -11.64 9.73 -0.16
CA LEU A 77 -10.96 8.52 -0.64
C LEU A 77 -9.60 8.34 0.05
N ARG A 78 -8.79 9.40 0.11
CA ARG A 78 -7.48 9.37 0.79
C ARG A 78 -7.63 8.99 2.26
N ARG A 79 -8.62 9.54 2.97
CA ARG A 79 -8.85 9.20 4.39
C ARG A 79 -9.19 7.71 4.58
N VAL A 80 -10.03 7.15 3.70
CA VAL A 80 -10.41 5.73 3.78
C VAL A 80 -9.23 4.84 3.44
N LEU A 81 -8.51 5.15 2.37
CA LEU A 81 -7.32 4.40 1.94
C LEU A 81 -6.21 4.44 3.01
N CYS A 82 -6.00 5.60 3.64
CA CYS A 82 -5.02 5.71 4.73
C CYS A 82 -5.44 4.90 5.98
N ARG A 83 -6.74 4.75 6.24
CA ARG A 83 -7.23 3.92 7.37
C ARG A 83 -7.09 2.41 7.11
N GLN A 84 -7.07 1.99 5.86
CA GLN A 84 -6.89 0.60 5.44
C GLN A 84 -5.42 0.21 5.28
N GLN A 85 -4.48 1.17 5.39
CA GLN A 85 -3.07 0.85 5.29
C GLN A 85 -2.64 0.00 6.50
N PRO A 86 -1.94 -1.12 6.26
CA PRO A 86 -1.38 -1.90 7.34
C PRO A 86 -0.39 -1.06 8.14
N GLU A 87 -0.44 -1.20 9.47
CA GLU A 87 0.35 -0.43 10.41
C GLU A 87 1.20 -1.35 11.28
N LEU A 88 2.40 -0.89 11.61
CA LEU A 88 3.23 -1.48 12.65
C LEU A 88 2.80 -0.91 14.01
N GLU A 89 2.32 -1.77 14.91
CA GLU A 89 2.01 -1.37 16.27
C GLU A 89 3.23 -1.58 17.17
N VAL A 90 3.74 -0.50 17.75
CA VAL A 90 4.89 -0.54 18.65
C VAL A 90 4.65 0.30 19.90
N ARG A 91 5.38 -0.01 20.99
CA ARG A 91 5.35 0.78 22.21
C ARG A 91 6.52 1.76 22.23
N ILE A 92 6.21 3.06 22.39
CA ILE A 92 7.19 4.14 22.53
C ILE A 92 6.83 4.91 23.79
N ALA A 93 7.77 5.06 24.73
CA ALA A 93 7.57 5.79 25.99
C ALA A 93 6.26 5.41 26.72
N ARG A 94 5.94 4.11 26.80
CA ARG A 94 4.74 3.52 27.42
C ARG A 94 3.41 3.75 26.66
N GLN A 95 3.43 4.41 25.52
CA GLN A 95 2.26 4.59 24.65
C GLN A 95 2.33 3.62 23.46
N ILE A 96 1.18 3.15 23.01
CA ILE A 96 1.06 2.40 21.77
C ILE A 96 1.00 3.41 20.64
N VAL A 97 1.93 3.25 19.68
CA VAL A 97 2.01 4.08 18.47
C VAL A 97 1.83 3.18 17.25
N ARG A 98 1.04 3.62 16.30
CA ARG A 98 0.80 2.95 15.04
C ARG A 98 1.52 3.68 13.93
N LEU A 99 2.41 2.98 13.25
CA LEU A 99 3.23 3.51 12.18
C LEU A 99 2.76 2.91 10.85
N PRO A 100 2.24 3.71 9.90
CA PRO A 100 1.88 3.22 8.57
C PRO A 100 3.08 2.55 7.91
N LEU A 101 2.91 1.32 7.42
CA LEU A 101 4.02 0.54 6.86
C LEU A 101 4.64 1.20 5.64
N THR A 102 3.85 1.94 4.87
CA THR A 102 4.32 2.72 3.70
C THR A 102 5.34 3.81 4.06
N LYS A 103 5.33 4.29 5.31
CA LYS A 103 6.28 5.29 5.81
C LYS A 103 7.58 4.69 6.33
N ILE A 104 7.61 3.39 6.62
CA ILE A 104 8.78 2.74 7.22
C ILE A 104 9.84 2.46 6.14
N TYR A 105 11.06 2.93 6.38
CA TYR A 105 12.25 2.59 5.59
C TYR A 105 12.85 1.26 6.02
N TYR A 106 13.14 1.14 7.31
CA TYR A 106 13.73 -0.06 7.90
C TYR A 106 13.57 -0.07 9.42
N ALA A 107 13.77 -1.23 10.01
CA ALA A 107 13.90 -1.37 11.46
C ALA A 107 15.17 -2.16 11.81
N THR A 108 15.86 -1.71 12.87
CA THR A 108 17.10 -2.32 13.34
C THR A 108 17.04 -2.65 14.83
N ALA A 109 17.50 -3.85 15.17
CA ALA A 109 17.66 -4.26 16.54
C ALA A 109 18.79 -3.46 17.22
N GLN A 110 18.51 -2.90 18.39
CA GLN A 110 19.48 -2.31 19.29
C GLN A 110 19.45 -3.09 20.62
N ASN A 111 20.43 -2.85 21.51
CA ASN A 111 20.58 -3.63 22.74
C ASN A 111 19.29 -3.70 23.59
N HIS A 112 18.49 -2.62 23.66
CA HIS A 112 17.32 -2.50 24.54
C HIS A 112 16.06 -1.99 23.85
N TYR A 113 16.11 -1.75 22.53
CA TYR A 113 14.99 -1.23 21.75
C TYR A 113 15.12 -1.62 20.26
N VAL A 114 14.07 -1.44 19.51
CA VAL A 114 14.10 -1.49 18.06
C VAL A 114 14.05 -0.06 17.55
N ARG A 115 15.02 0.32 16.74
CA ARG A 115 15.02 1.59 16.02
C ARG A 115 14.23 1.40 14.75
N VAL A 116 13.16 2.18 14.56
CA VAL A 116 12.33 2.21 13.35
C VAL A 116 12.53 3.57 12.69
N VAL A 117 12.91 3.57 11.42
CA VAL A 117 13.12 4.78 10.61
C VAL A 117 11.99 4.93 9.62
N THR A 118 11.40 6.13 9.58
CA THR A 118 10.23 6.47 8.76
C THR A 118 10.45 7.79 8.02
N ASP A 119 9.52 8.14 7.11
CA ASP A 119 9.50 9.45 6.43
C ASP A 119 9.43 10.62 7.43
N ASP A 120 8.83 10.42 8.61
CA ASP A 120 8.63 11.44 9.64
C ASP A 120 9.82 11.51 10.63
N GLY A 121 10.84 10.65 10.46
CA GLY A 121 12.02 10.54 11.33
C GLY A 121 12.18 9.17 11.97
N GLU A 122 13.04 9.09 13.00
CA GLU A 122 13.28 7.84 13.71
C GLU A 122 12.54 7.75 15.05
N CYS A 123 12.14 6.55 15.42
CA CYS A 123 11.60 6.27 16.74
C CYS A 123 12.28 5.05 17.40
N ARG A 124 12.23 5.01 18.72
CA ARG A 124 12.79 3.93 19.55
C ARG A 124 11.66 3.14 20.19
N ALA A 125 11.35 2.01 19.59
CA ALA A 125 10.30 1.14 20.07
C ALA A 125 10.81 0.23 21.20
N THR A 126 10.11 0.22 22.32
CA THR A 126 10.32 -0.74 23.40
C THR A 126 9.67 -2.05 23.00
N ALA A 127 10.34 -2.83 22.16
CA ALA A 127 9.84 -4.10 21.63
C ALA A 127 11.02 -5.08 21.42
N ASN A 128 10.69 -6.38 21.38
CA ASN A 128 11.63 -7.37 20.88
C ASN A 128 11.63 -7.29 19.34
N PHE A 129 12.82 -7.36 18.72
CA PHE A 129 12.95 -7.33 17.26
C PHE A 129 12.11 -8.43 16.58
N ALA A 130 12.02 -9.62 17.18
CA ALA A 130 11.21 -10.71 16.63
C ALA A 130 9.73 -10.33 16.48
N GLN A 131 9.16 -9.59 17.44
CA GLN A 131 7.77 -9.10 17.36
C GLN A 131 7.57 -8.08 16.24
N VAL A 132 8.52 -7.17 16.06
CA VAL A 132 8.49 -6.19 14.96
C VAL A 132 8.66 -6.90 13.62
N GLN A 133 9.59 -7.86 13.54
CA GLN A 133 9.82 -8.65 12.34
C GLN A 133 8.57 -9.45 11.95
N GLU A 134 7.91 -10.11 12.90
CA GLU A 134 6.68 -10.89 12.66
C GLU A 134 5.58 -10.02 12.04
N GLN A 135 5.35 -8.82 12.57
CA GLN A 135 4.37 -7.88 12.03
C GLN A 135 4.73 -7.41 10.61
N LEU A 136 6.00 -7.02 10.40
CA LEU A 136 6.44 -6.49 9.11
C LEU A 136 6.50 -7.56 8.01
N GLN A 137 6.92 -8.78 8.32
CA GLN A 137 7.01 -9.88 7.35
C GLN A 137 5.66 -10.41 6.85
N THR A 138 4.54 -9.96 7.42
CA THR A 138 3.21 -10.23 6.84
C THR A 138 3.02 -9.54 5.49
N GLN A 139 3.84 -8.54 5.19
CA GLN A 139 3.76 -7.74 3.98
C GLN A 139 4.92 -8.06 3.03
N PRO A 140 4.65 -8.23 1.74
CA PRO A 140 5.65 -8.69 0.76
C PRO A 140 6.78 -7.70 0.51
N GLU A 141 6.60 -6.43 0.86
CA GLU A 141 7.61 -5.38 0.72
C GLU A 141 8.70 -5.44 1.79
N PHE A 142 8.51 -6.18 2.90
CA PHE A 142 9.50 -6.22 3.98
C PHE A 142 10.42 -7.44 3.88
N LEU A 143 11.73 -7.19 3.90
CA LEU A 143 12.78 -8.19 3.75
C LEU A 143 13.80 -8.10 4.89
N VAL A 144 14.07 -9.24 5.53
CA VAL A 144 15.18 -9.35 6.50
C VAL A 144 16.51 -9.48 5.76
N CYS A 145 17.31 -8.43 5.75
CA CYS A 145 18.58 -8.40 5.02
C CYS A 145 19.80 -8.78 5.87
N ASN A 146 19.68 -8.71 7.20
CA ASN A 146 20.72 -9.12 8.15
C ASN A 146 20.12 -9.48 9.50
N ARG A 147 20.92 -10.06 10.41
CA ARG A 147 20.49 -10.32 11.78
C ARG A 147 20.08 -9.01 12.47
N GLY A 148 18.82 -8.91 12.85
CA GLY A 148 18.28 -7.71 13.48
C GLY A 148 18.12 -6.51 12.54
N VAL A 149 18.03 -6.72 11.21
CA VAL A 149 17.77 -5.67 10.22
C VAL A 149 16.69 -6.14 9.26
N ILE A 150 15.59 -5.41 9.20
CA ILE A 150 14.51 -5.58 8.25
C ILE A 150 14.30 -4.27 7.48
N ILE A 151 14.18 -4.38 6.16
CA ILE A 151 14.04 -3.24 5.23
C ILE A 151 12.71 -3.28 4.50
N ASN A 152 12.23 -2.13 4.10
CA ASN A 152 11.16 -1.99 3.12
C ASN A 152 11.77 -1.90 1.72
N MET A 153 11.50 -2.88 0.87
CA MET A 153 12.05 -2.96 -0.50
C MET A 153 11.58 -1.82 -1.40
N SER A 154 10.42 -1.20 -1.10
CA SER A 154 9.94 -0.03 -1.84
C SER A 154 10.76 1.24 -1.56
N LYS A 155 11.54 1.25 -0.47
CA LYS A 155 12.40 2.35 -0.03
C LYS A 155 13.89 2.09 -0.32
N VAL A 156 14.21 1.06 -1.08
CA VAL A 156 15.59 0.74 -1.50
C VAL A 156 15.94 1.53 -2.75
N LEU A 157 17.07 2.24 -2.70
CA LEU A 157 17.63 2.91 -3.87
C LEU A 157 18.40 1.93 -4.76
N ARG A 158 19.34 1.18 -4.17
CA ARG A 158 20.15 0.18 -4.89
C ARG A 158 20.86 -0.80 -3.96
N PHE A 159 21.31 -1.92 -4.56
CA PHE A 159 22.26 -2.82 -3.92
C PHE A 159 23.67 -2.45 -4.38
N GLU A 160 24.58 -2.18 -3.45
CA GLU A 160 25.96 -1.81 -3.74
C GLU A 160 26.94 -2.65 -2.91
N GLY A 161 27.66 -3.55 -3.59
CA GLY A 161 28.61 -4.43 -2.90
C GLY A 161 27.92 -5.32 -1.86
N ASP A 162 28.26 -5.12 -0.59
CA ASP A 162 27.74 -5.85 0.56
C ASP A 162 26.76 -4.99 1.39
N CYS A 163 26.24 -3.92 0.80
CA CYS A 163 25.32 -3.00 1.43
C CYS A 163 24.07 -2.77 0.56
N ILE A 164 23.01 -2.38 1.22
CA ILE A 164 21.79 -1.85 0.61
C ILE A 164 21.77 -0.35 0.91
N GLU A 165 21.70 0.47 -0.13
CA GLU A 165 21.47 1.90 -0.01
C GLU A 165 19.97 2.17 -0.01
N MET A 166 19.49 2.84 1.03
CA MET A 166 18.10 3.24 1.19
C MET A 166 17.87 4.63 0.60
N LEU A 167 16.62 4.98 0.29
CA LEU A 167 16.27 6.31 -0.25
C LEU A 167 16.61 7.48 0.68
N ASP A 168 16.78 7.22 1.99
CA ASP A 168 17.23 8.21 2.98
C ASP A 168 18.78 8.38 3.02
N GLY A 169 19.50 7.67 2.13
CA GLY A 169 20.96 7.67 2.06
C GLY A 169 21.65 6.73 3.05
N THR A 170 20.90 5.98 3.86
CA THR A 170 21.49 5.03 4.81
C THR A 170 21.99 3.78 4.09
N HIS A 171 23.20 3.31 4.47
CA HIS A 171 23.78 2.06 3.99
C HIS A 171 23.62 0.98 5.06
N LEU A 172 22.89 -0.08 4.72
CA LEU A 172 22.61 -1.21 5.60
C LEU A 172 23.39 -2.44 5.12
N PRO A 173 24.15 -3.12 6.03
CA PRO A 173 24.97 -4.26 5.63
C PRO A 173 24.11 -5.48 5.32
N VAL A 174 24.48 -6.19 4.27
CA VAL A 174 23.90 -7.46 3.86
C VAL A 174 24.77 -8.62 4.31
N ARG A 175 24.15 -9.69 4.79
CA ARG A 175 24.90 -10.89 5.11
C ARG A 175 25.38 -11.58 3.83
N GLN A 176 26.72 -11.72 3.67
CA GLN A 176 27.37 -12.24 2.48
C GLN A 176 26.80 -13.57 1.96
N LYS A 177 26.54 -14.51 2.88
CA LYS A 177 25.99 -15.82 2.50
C LYS A 177 24.56 -15.77 1.95
N ASP A 178 23.80 -14.73 2.27
CA ASP A 178 22.40 -14.57 1.89
C ASP A 178 22.22 -13.59 0.70
N LYS A 179 23.32 -12.96 0.25
CA LYS A 179 23.31 -11.88 -0.76
C LYS A 179 22.57 -12.26 -2.05
N ASN A 180 22.89 -13.42 -2.63
CA ASN A 180 22.25 -13.86 -3.87
C ASN A 180 20.75 -14.12 -3.68
N SER A 181 20.35 -14.68 -2.54
CA SER A 181 18.95 -14.92 -2.20
C SER A 181 18.20 -13.61 -1.99
N LEU A 182 18.81 -12.65 -1.30
CA LEU A 182 18.23 -11.32 -1.05
C LEU A 182 18.06 -10.54 -2.36
N LEU A 183 19.07 -10.58 -3.23
CA LEU A 183 19.00 -9.95 -4.54
C LEU A 183 17.90 -10.57 -5.41
N ALA A 184 17.76 -11.89 -5.40
CA ALA A 184 16.68 -12.57 -6.11
C ALA A 184 15.29 -12.17 -5.60
N GLN A 185 15.10 -12.09 -4.28
CA GLN A 185 13.83 -11.66 -3.67
C GLN A 185 13.52 -10.19 -4.01
N PHE A 186 14.51 -9.31 -3.97
CA PHE A 186 14.34 -7.92 -4.36
C PHE A 186 14.00 -7.77 -5.84
N THR A 187 14.70 -8.49 -6.71
CA THR A 187 14.41 -8.51 -8.15
C THR A 187 12.99 -9.01 -8.42
N GLN A 188 12.58 -10.09 -7.74
CA GLN A 188 11.21 -10.61 -7.86
C GLN A 188 10.17 -9.58 -7.39
N TYR A 189 10.44 -8.86 -6.30
CA TYR A 189 9.58 -7.79 -5.81
C TYR A 189 9.44 -6.66 -6.85
N GLN A 190 10.55 -6.21 -7.44
CA GLN A 190 10.53 -5.17 -8.49
C GLN A 190 9.75 -5.62 -9.74
N PHE A 191 9.94 -6.87 -10.19
CA PHE A 191 9.17 -7.41 -11.33
C PHE A 191 7.67 -7.47 -11.05
N ARG A 192 7.26 -7.81 -9.82
CA ARG A 192 5.83 -7.75 -9.44
C ARG A 192 5.30 -6.31 -9.46
N GLY A 193 6.10 -5.33 -9.06
CA GLY A 193 5.76 -3.91 -9.16
C GLY A 193 5.56 -3.46 -10.61
N MET A 194 6.51 -3.80 -11.50
CA MET A 194 6.43 -3.45 -12.93
C MET A 194 5.24 -4.10 -13.64
N GLN A 195 4.83 -5.31 -13.25
CA GLN A 195 3.63 -5.96 -13.80
C GLN A 195 2.33 -5.32 -13.32
N ARG A 196 2.37 -4.48 -12.28
CA ARG A 196 1.21 -3.72 -11.79
C ARG A 196 1.03 -2.37 -12.49
N GLU A 197 2.06 -1.86 -13.18
CA GLU A 197 2.03 -0.57 -13.90
C GLU A 197 1.66 -0.70 -15.39
N PHE A 198 1.52 -1.91 -15.93
CA PHE A 198 1.07 -2.22 -17.29
C PHE A 198 -0.20 -3.06 -17.24
#